data_d2784759ce82f9ef29498dec823d0b90
#
_entry.id   d2784759ce82f9ef29498dec823d0b90
#
_cell.length_a   1.000
_cell.length_b   1.000
_cell.length_c   1.000
_cell.angle_alpha   90.00
_cell.angle_beta   90.00
_cell.angle_gamma   90.00
#
_symmetry.space_group_name_H-M   'P 1'
#
loop_
_entity.id
_entity.type
_entity.pdbx_description
1 polymer ?
#
loop_
_entity_poly.entity_id
_entity_poly.type
_entity_poly.pdbx_seq_one_letter_code
_entity_poly.pdbx_strand_id
1 'polypeptide(L)'
;MRRISLMVLTMAAVITTSAFAQQQHVRSLAFASDFQTIPVSANIAGIGGTFQSYVAIFNPTSSAFSVTATLYDATGTKRTALIPLAAGELKTYNNFLDAVFSGFIGGGAVTFSSPDTSGGTRNNRFIVNSEVRTAGTRYSTAIPVLEFPGSNSRSFAPGITVDSSTRTNIGCFDQSGAGNSVKATILDNTGKQTIGTVTLNLAANGWNQTPVNSIVSNGNVQFDPSDAAVCYAVVVDNATNDGRFISAAEYKP
;
A
#
# COMPACT_ATOMS: atom_id res chain seq x y z
N MET A 1 -23.90 64.42 51.67
CA MET A 1 -22.77 63.92 50.83
C MET A 1 -22.94 62.46 50.61
N ARG A 2 -23.45 62.11 49.42
CA ARG A 2 -23.67 60.68 49.00
C ARG A 2 -22.46 60.30 48.10
N ARG A 3 -21.66 59.34 48.56
CA ARG A 3 -20.60 58.75 47.77
C ARG A 3 -21.18 57.72 46.84
N ILE A 4 -21.07 57.93 45.54
CA ILE A 4 -21.44 56.93 44.48
C ILE A 4 -20.19 56.10 44.28
N SER A 5 -20.26 54.81 44.67
CA SER A 5 -19.24 53.81 44.33
C SER A 5 -19.48 53.33 42.90
N LEU A 6 -18.55 53.63 42.04
CA LEU A 6 -18.49 53.15 40.65
C LEU A 6 -17.94 51.74 40.66
N MET A 7 -18.79 50.79 40.45
CA MET A 7 -18.42 49.35 40.32
C MET A 7 -18.00 49.11 38.87
N VAL A 8 -16.68 49.02 38.64
CA VAL A 8 -16.15 48.67 37.34
C VAL A 8 -16.27 47.14 37.17
N LEU A 9 -17.22 46.72 36.32
CA LEU A 9 -17.43 45.35 35.96
C LEU A 9 -16.44 44.98 34.85
N THR A 10 -15.30 44.37 35.19
CA THR A 10 -14.34 43.83 34.25
C THR A 10 -14.92 42.52 33.70
N MET A 11 -15.46 42.60 32.49
CA MET A 11 -15.91 41.44 31.73
C MET A 11 -14.66 40.74 31.18
N ALA A 12 -14.19 39.70 31.86
CA ALA A 12 -13.16 38.81 31.33
C ALA A 12 -13.79 37.96 30.19
N ALA A 13 -13.50 38.35 28.96
CA ALA A 13 -13.80 37.53 27.80
C ALA A 13 -12.93 36.28 27.87
N VAL A 14 -13.51 35.16 28.33
CA VAL A 14 -12.89 33.84 28.18
C VAL A 14 -12.99 33.47 26.71
N ILE A 15 -11.93 33.73 25.95
CA ILE A 15 -11.75 33.19 24.63
C ILE A 15 -11.44 31.69 24.84
N THR A 16 -12.48 30.88 24.82
CA THR A 16 -12.31 29.43 24.64
C THR A 16 -11.86 29.21 23.19
N THR A 17 -10.57 29.28 22.97
CA THR A 17 -9.99 28.65 21.80
C THR A 17 -10.27 27.16 21.93
N SER A 18 -11.37 26.69 21.31
CA SER A 18 -11.53 25.29 20.98
C SER A 18 -10.40 24.99 19.99
N ALA A 19 -9.25 24.58 20.54
CA ALA A 19 -8.27 23.84 19.78
C ALA A 19 -9.01 22.58 19.32
N PHE A 20 -9.57 22.63 18.12
CA PHE A 20 -9.81 21.42 17.36
C PHE A 20 -8.41 20.82 17.16
N ALA A 21 -8.01 19.98 18.12
CA ALA A 21 -6.97 19.01 17.88
C ALA A 21 -7.51 18.23 16.67
N GLN A 22 -7.08 18.63 15.46
CA GLN A 22 -7.08 17.74 14.34
C GLN A 22 -6.28 16.55 14.84
N GLN A 23 -6.98 15.52 15.31
CA GLN A 23 -6.42 14.20 15.40
C GLN A 23 -5.99 13.87 13.96
N GLN A 24 -4.76 14.23 13.65
CA GLN A 24 -4.05 13.54 12.61
C GLN A 24 -4.07 12.09 13.09
N HIS A 25 -5.03 11.35 12.56
CA HIS A 25 -4.91 9.92 12.56
C HIS A 25 -3.62 9.64 11.78
N VAL A 26 -2.51 9.56 12.50
CA VAL A 26 -1.36 8.81 12.03
C VAL A 26 -1.95 7.41 11.88
N ARG A 27 -2.43 7.11 10.68
CA ARG A 27 -2.87 5.76 10.36
C ARG A 27 -1.64 4.91 10.51
N SER A 28 -1.59 4.17 11.59
CA SER A 28 -0.63 3.10 11.74
C SER A 28 -0.65 2.31 10.43
N LEU A 29 0.51 2.16 9.80
CA LEU A 29 0.64 1.41 8.54
C LEU A 29 0.27 -0.06 8.70
N ALA A 30 0.03 -0.50 9.93
CA ALA A 30 -0.47 -1.83 10.26
C ALA A 30 -1.48 -1.73 11.39
N PHE A 31 -2.73 -2.00 11.11
CA PHE A 31 -3.79 -2.17 12.11
C PHE A 31 -4.51 -3.49 11.90
N ALA A 32 -5.12 -3.99 12.96
CA ALA A 32 -5.86 -5.23 12.89
C ALA A 32 -7.13 -5.04 12.07
N SER A 33 -7.27 -5.80 10.99
CA SER A 33 -8.42 -5.80 10.09
C SER A 33 -8.83 -7.23 9.73
N ASP A 34 -10.02 -7.39 9.22
CA ASP A 34 -10.55 -8.64 8.67
C ASP A 34 -10.27 -8.78 7.16
N PHE A 35 -9.79 -7.71 6.53
CA PHE A 35 -9.35 -7.67 5.13
C PHE A 35 -8.14 -6.77 4.96
N GLN A 36 -7.09 -7.25 4.30
CA GLN A 36 -5.87 -6.51 4.04
C GLN A 36 -5.30 -6.87 2.67
N THR A 37 -4.64 -5.93 2.00
CA THR A 37 -4.03 -6.10 0.69
C THR A 37 -2.57 -5.68 0.70
N ILE A 38 -1.69 -6.58 0.24
CA ILE A 38 -0.32 -6.25 -0.18
C ILE A 38 -0.36 -5.97 -1.69
N PRO A 39 -0.13 -4.73 -2.13
CA PRO A 39 -0.30 -4.35 -3.53
C PRO A 39 0.77 -4.92 -4.47
N VAL A 40 1.91 -5.34 -3.91
CA VAL A 40 3.00 -5.99 -4.64
C VAL A 40 3.70 -7.02 -3.78
N SER A 41 3.86 -8.21 -4.30
CA SER A 41 4.67 -9.30 -3.74
C SER A 41 5.53 -9.91 -4.83
N ALA A 42 6.66 -10.48 -4.45
CA ALA A 42 7.63 -11.02 -5.39
C ALA A 42 8.24 -12.35 -4.91
N ASN A 43 8.48 -13.24 -5.85
CA ASN A 43 9.42 -14.35 -5.80
C ASN A 43 10.01 -14.49 -7.20
N ILE A 44 10.91 -13.60 -7.58
CA ILE A 44 11.36 -13.46 -8.97
C ILE A 44 12.79 -12.96 -9.06
N ALA A 45 13.53 -13.48 -10.03
CA ALA A 45 14.82 -12.91 -10.42
C ALA A 45 14.61 -11.56 -11.13
N GLY A 46 15.42 -10.60 -10.80
CA GLY A 46 15.40 -9.26 -11.40
C GLY A 46 16.79 -8.65 -11.48
N ILE A 47 16.87 -7.36 -11.80
CA ILE A 47 18.15 -6.66 -11.91
C ILE A 47 18.85 -6.66 -10.55
N GLY A 48 20.03 -7.27 -10.47
CA GLY A 48 20.89 -7.28 -9.30
C GLY A 48 20.55 -8.31 -8.23
N GLY A 49 19.56 -9.21 -8.44
CA GLY A 49 19.29 -10.29 -7.49
C GLY A 49 17.91 -10.94 -7.63
N THR A 50 17.61 -11.80 -6.68
CA THR A 50 16.28 -12.40 -6.55
C THR A 50 15.49 -11.64 -5.49
N PHE A 51 14.30 -11.19 -5.85
CA PHE A 51 13.39 -10.49 -4.96
C PHE A 51 12.40 -11.46 -4.34
N GLN A 52 12.26 -11.43 -3.01
CA GLN A 52 11.39 -12.32 -2.24
C GLN A 52 10.54 -11.52 -1.25
N SER A 53 9.26 -11.81 -1.17
CA SER A 53 8.38 -11.20 -0.17
C SER A 53 8.52 -11.86 1.18
N TYR A 54 8.96 -11.08 2.17
CA TYR A 54 8.78 -11.41 3.57
C TYR A 54 7.40 -10.95 4.02
N VAL A 55 6.70 -11.81 4.74
CA VAL A 55 5.38 -11.50 5.31
C VAL A 55 5.32 -12.01 6.74
N ALA A 56 4.85 -11.15 7.64
CA ALA A 56 4.52 -11.50 9.02
C ALA A 56 3.01 -11.33 9.23
N ILE A 57 2.35 -12.34 9.78
CA ILE A 57 0.91 -12.34 10.05
C ILE A 57 0.69 -12.65 11.53
N PHE A 58 -0.01 -11.77 12.23
CA PHE A 58 -0.26 -11.89 13.67
C PHE A 58 -1.75 -11.94 13.98
N ASN A 59 -2.15 -12.89 14.78
CA ASN A 59 -3.48 -12.98 15.39
C ASN A 59 -3.46 -12.34 16.77
N PRO A 60 -3.94 -11.09 16.97
CA PRO A 60 -3.98 -10.44 18.27
C PRO A 60 -5.13 -10.90 19.17
N THR A 61 -5.98 -11.80 18.70
CA THR A 61 -7.18 -12.23 19.41
C THR A 61 -6.90 -13.42 20.34
N SER A 62 -7.82 -13.69 21.27
CA SER A 62 -7.79 -14.84 22.17
C SER A 62 -8.35 -16.13 21.55
N SER A 63 -8.75 -16.11 20.27
CA SER A 63 -9.33 -17.24 19.56
C SER A 63 -8.50 -17.62 18.36
N ALA A 64 -8.42 -18.91 18.05
CA ALA A 64 -7.79 -19.41 16.83
C ALA A 64 -8.75 -19.22 15.63
N PHE A 65 -8.19 -18.85 14.47
CA PHE A 65 -8.90 -18.78 13.21
C PHE A 65 -7.94 -18.97 12.03
N SER A 66 -8.47 -19.08 10.81
CA SER A 66 -7.66 -19.14 9.59
C SER A 66 -7.81 -17.85 8.79
N VAL A 67 -6.71 -17.36 8.26
CA VAL A 67 -6.68 -16.28 7.26
C VAL A 67 -6.59 -16.90 5.89
N THR A 68 -7.46 -16.48 4.97
CA THR A 68 -7.40 -16.83 3.55
C THR A 68 -6.46 -15.84 2.86
N ALA A 69 -5.35 -16.31 2.33
CA ALA A 69 -4.47 -15.55 1.44
C ALA A 69 -4.83 -15.86 -0.02
N THR A 70 -5.02 -14.82 -0.84
CA THR A 70 -5.28 -14.97 -2.28
C THR A 70 -4.25 -14.17 -3.06
N LEU A 71 -3.42 -14.85 -3.83
CA LEU A 71 -2.48 -14.26 -4.78
C LEU A 71 -3.20 -14.00 -6.11
N TYR A 72 -2.95 -12.83 -6.70
CA TYR A 72 -3.41 -12.40 -8.01
C TYR A 72 -2.20 -12.06 -8.87
N ASP A 73 -1.94 -12.88 -9.88
CA ASP A 73 -0.78 -12.69 -10.77
C ASP A 73 -1.08 -11.76 -11.96
N ALA A 74 -0.12 -11.58 -12.85
CA ALA A 74 -0.24 -10.70 -14.00
C ALA A 74 -1.34 -11.12 -14.99
N THR A 75 -1.73 -12.38 -15.01
CA THR A 75 -2.78 -12.93 -15.89
C THR A 75 -4.18 -12.84 -15.27
N GLY A 76 -4.28 -12.39 -13.98
CA GLY A 76 -5.50 -12.43 -13.19
C GLY A 76 -5.80 -13.81 -12.61
N THR A 77 -4.89 -14.77 -12.74
CA THR A 77 -5.04 -16.09 -12.12
C THR A 77 -4.98 -15.98 -10.60
N LYS A 78 -5.97 -16.55 -9.94
CA LYS A 78 -6.09 -16.57 -8.48
C LYS A 78 -5.53 -17.87 -7.93
N ARG A 79 -4.70 -17.75 -6.88
CA ARG A 79 -4.23 -18.88 -6.07
C ARG A 79 -4.59 -18.59 -4.62
N THR A 80 -5.26 -19.53 -3.97
CA THR A 80 -5.77 -19.36 -2.61
C THR A 80 -5.14 -20.36 -1.67
N ALA A 81 -4.76 -19.92 -0.48
CA ALA A 81 -4.24 -20.75 0.60
C ALA A 81 -4.85 -20.33 1.94
N LEU A 82 -5.05 -21.32 2.83
CA LEU A 82 -5.47 -21.09 4.21
C LEU A 82 -4.25 -21.06 5.13
N ILE A 83 -4.17 -20.05 5.96
CA ILE A 83 -3.13 -19.88 6.97
C ILE A 83 -3.80 -19.96 8.35
N PRO A 84 -3.73 -21.12 9.04
CA PRO A 84 -4.27 -21.24 10.38
C PRO A 84 -3.40 -20.43 11.36
N LEU A 85 -4.03 -19.69 12.25
CA LEU A 85 -3.39 -18.89 13.31
C LEU A 85 -4.01 -19.28 14.67
N ALA A 86 -3.19 -19.77 15.59
CA ALA A 86 -3.60 -19.92 16.97
C ALA A 86 -3.82 -18.55 17.65
N ALA A 87 -4.47 -18.52 18.79
CA ALA A 87 -4.64 -17.31 19.58
C ALA A 87 -3.26 -16.72 19.95
N GLY A 88 -3.05 -15.43 19.67
CA GLY A 88 -1.77 -14.74 19.92
C GLY A 88 -0.60 -15.20 19.05
N GLU A 89 -0.82 -15.98 18.00
CA GLU A 89 0.24 -16.50 17.14
C GLU A 89 0.74 -15.47 16.15
N LEU A 90 2.08 -15.38 16.01
CA LEU A 90 2.79 -14.72 14.93
C LEU A 90 3.38 -15.78 13.99
N LYS A 91 3.01 -15.73 12.71
CA LYS A 91 3.67 -16.48 11.64
C LYS A 91 4.49 -15.58 10.75
N THR A 92 5.69 -16.04 10.38
CA THR A 92 6.59 -15.31 9.49
C THR A 92 7.03 -16.19 8.33
N TYR A 93 7.16 -15.60 7.15
CA TYR A 93 7.56 -16.25 5.92
C TYR A 93 8.69 -15.44 5.26
N ASN A 94 9.87 -16.02 5.09
CA ASN A 94 11.00 -15.34 4.43
C ASN A 94 10.83 -15.24 2.90
N ASN A 95 10.13 -16.21 2.31
CA ASN A 95 9.67 -16.20 0.93
C ASN A 95 8.20 -16.64 0.91
N PHE A 96 7.32 -15.66 1.08
CA PHE A 96 5.88 -15.92 1.26
C PHE A 96 5.23 -16.58 0.05
N LEU A 97 5.57 -16.13 -1.16
CA LEU A 97 4.95 -16.66 -2.38
C LEU A 97 5.32 -18.13 -2.62
N ASP A 98 6.57 -18.50 -2.34
CA ASP A 98 7.05 -19.87 -2.43
C ASP A 98 6.39 -20.77 -1.38
N ALA A 99 6.44 -20.32 -0.12
CA ALA A 99 5.99 -21.13 1.03
C ALA A 99 4.48 -21.35 1.06
N VAL A 100 3.68 -20.36 0.63
CA VAL A 100 2.22 -20.37 0.76
C VAL A 100 1.52 -20.80 -0.52
N PHE A 101 2.09 -20.50 -1.69
CA PHE A 101 1.48 -20.78 -2.98
C PHE A 101 2.23 -21.86 -3.80
N SER A 102 2.76 -22.88 -3.11
CA SER A 102 3.34 -24.09 -3.71
C SER A 102 4.44 -23.81 -4.73
N GLY A 103 5.45 -23.02 -4.34
CA GLY A 103 6.60 -22.74 -5.19
C GLY A 103 6.33 -21.71 -6.29
N PHE A 104 5.34 -20.84 -6.13
CA PHE A 104 5.04 -19.81 -7.13
C PHE A 104 6.25 -18.93 -7.40
N ILE A 105 6.63 -18.80 -8.66
CA ILE A 105 7.69 -17.91 -9.15
C ILE A 105 7.01 -16.81 -9.98
N GLY A 106 7.23 -15.55 -9.58
CA GLY A 106 6.62 -14.38 -10.23
C GLY A 106 6.36 -13.24 -9.27
N GLY A 107 5.52 -12.31 -9.71
CA GLY A 107 5.02 -11.20 -8.90
C GLY A 107 3.50 -11.16 -8.90
N GLY A 108 2.93 -10.45 -7.93
CA GLY A 108 1.48 -10.30 -7.84
C GLY A 108 1.04 -9.48 -6.64
N ALA A 109 -0.25 -9.16 -6.57
CA ALA A 109 -0.88 -8.64 -5.38
C ALA A 109 -1.39 -9.80 -4.50
N VAL A 110 -1.42 -9.60 -3.19
CA VAL A 110 -1.98 -10.60 -2.26
C VAL A 110 -3.02 -9.95 -1.38
N THR A 111 -4.22 -10.52 -1.34
CA THR A 111 -5.24 -10.15 -0.36
C THR A 111 -5.29 -11.18 0.75
N PHE A 112 -5.61 -10.69 1.93
CA PHE A 112 -5.85 -11.51 3.12
C PHE A 112 -7.25 -11.22 3.63
N SER A 113 -7.99 -12.28 3.96
CA SER A 113 -9.32 -12.16 4.56
C SER A 113 -9.50 -13.19 5.66
N SER A 114 -10.18 -12.84 6.73
CA SER A 114 -10.66 -13.79 7.71
C SER A 114 -12.13 -14.11 7.47
N PRO A 115 -12.59 -15.35 7.78
CA PRO A 115 -13.99 -15.67 7.67
C PRO A 115 -14.83 -14.81 8.62
N ASP A 116 -15.99 -14.37 8.14
CA ASP A 116 -16.99 -13.74 8.97
C ASP A 116 -17.50 -14.77 9.99
N THR A 117 -17.39 -14.47 11.27
CA THR A 117 -18.03 -15.33 12.29
C THR A 117 -19.55 -15.12 12.23
N SER A 118 -20.30 -16.19 12.15
CA SER A 118 -21.76 -16.22 12.15
C SER A 118 -22.31 -15.28 13.23
N GLY A 119 -22.90 -14.15 12.85
CA GLY A 119 -23.46 -13.17 13.75
C GLY A 119 -23.09 -11.71 13.49
N GLY A 120 -22.35 -11.40 12.44
CA GLY A 120 -22.05 -10.01 12.02
C GLY A 120 -21.06 -9.25 12.91
N THR A 121 -20.44 -9.91 13.89
CA THR A 121 -19.36 -9.35 14.68
C THR A 121 -18.03 -9.78 14.05
N ARG A 122 -17.38 -8.87 13.33
CA ARG A 122 -16.05 -9.07 12.73
C ARG A 122 -14.97 -9.12 13.81
N ASN A 123 -14.87 -10.25 14.51
CA ASN A 123 -13.93 -10.42 15.63
C ASN A 123 -12.58 -11.01 15.19
N ASN A 124 -12.49 -11.55 13.97
CA ASN A 124 -11.28 -12.21 13.49
C ASN A 124 -10.35 -11.20 12.78
N ARG A 125 -9.91 -10.21 13.52
CA ARG A 125 -8.94 -9.22 13.01
C ARG A 125 -7.52 -9.73 13.15
N PHE A 126 -6.72 -9.52 12.12
CA PHE A 126 -5.32 -9.87 12.08
C PHE A 126 -4.48 -8.67 11.63
N ILE A 127 -3.17 -8.76 11.83
CA ILE A 127 -2.22 -7.74 11.41
C ILE A 127 -1.25 -8.39 10.43
N VAL A 128 -1.04 -7.76 9.27
CA VAL A 128 -0.04 -8.15 8.29
C VAL A 128 1.03 -7.07 8.20
N ASN A 129 2.28 -7.50 8.14
CA ASN A 129 3.43 -6.65 7.77
C ASN A 129 4.15 -7.30 6.59
N SER A 130 4.64 -6.49 5.65
CA SER A 130 5.25 -6.97 4.42
C SER A 130 6.42 -6.11 3.97
N GLU A 131 7.42 -6.79 3.41
CA GLU A 131 8.52 -6.17 2.68
C GLU A 131 8.96 -7.08 1.52
N VAL A 132 9.53 -6.49 0.48
CA VAL A 132 10.24 -7.21 -0.58
C VAL A 132 11.73 -7.10 -0.28
N ARG A 133 12.40 -8.24 -0.12
CA ARG A 133 13.83 -8.37 0.20
C ARG A 133 14.61 -8.82 -1.02
N THR A 134 15.84 -8.33 -1.16
CA THR A 134 16.80 -8.94 -2.07
C THR A 134 17.45 -10.13 -1.36
N ALA A 135 17.22 -11.34 -1.89
CA ALA A 135 17.67 -12.59 -1.26
C ALA A 135 19.18 -12.58 -1.01
N GLY A 136 19.58 -13.05 0.18
CA GLY A 136 20.98 -13.09 0.60
C GLY A 136 21.57 -11.73 1.01
N THR A 137 20.78 -10.66 1.06
CA THR A 137 21.21 -9.33 1.50
C THR A 137 20.37 -8.82 2.68
N ARG A 138 20.74 -7.65 3.21
CA ARG A 138 19.96 -6.93 4.22
C ARG A 138 19.04 -5.85 3.60
N TYR A 139 19.07 -5.71 2.28
CA TYR A 139 18.32 -4.67 1.59
C TYR A 139 16.88 -5.10 1.36
N SER A 140 15.96 -4.20 1.62
CA SER A 140 14.52 -4.44 1.46
C SER A 140 13.75 -3.16 1.15
N THR A 141 12.55 -3.36 0.63
CA THR A 141 11.55 -2.31 0.45
C THR A 141 10.34 -2.67 1.31
N ALA A 142 10.03 -1.84 2.30
CA ALA A 142 8.80 -2.01 3.08
C ALA A 142 7.59 -1.76 2.18
N ILE A 143 6.66 -2.71 2.16
CA ILE A 143 5.42 -2.62 1.38
C ILE A 143 4.26 -2.36 2.33
N PRO A 144 3.61 -1.20 2.27
CA PRO A 144 2.46 -0.93 3.12
C PRO A 144 1.31 -1.87 2.81
N VAL A 145 0.64 -2.31 3.85
CA VAL A 145 -0.57 -3.12 3.77
C VAL A 145 -1.78 -2.20 3.79
N LEU A 146 -2.68 -2.39 2.83
CA LEU A 146 -3.83 -1.53 2.60
C LEU A 146 -5.12 -2.22 3.04
N GLU A 147 -6.00 -1.51 3.74
CA GLU A 147 -7.31 -2.03 4.15
C GLU A 147 -8.41 -1.77 3.13
N PHE A 148 -8.24 -0.75 2.30
CA PHE A 148 -9.32 -0.28 1.44
C PHE A 148 -9.18 -0.80 0.02
N PRO A 149 -10.33 -1.04 -0.65
CA PRO A 149 -10.34 -1.31 -2.08
C PRO A 149 -9.71 -0.13 -2.84
N GLY A 150 -9.21 -0.41 -4.03
CA GLY A 150 -8.73 0.60 -4.96
C GLY A 150 -9.85 1.53 -5.40
N SER A 151 -9.46 2.59 -6.05
CA SER A 151 -10.36 3.63 -6.55
C SER A 151 -10.21 3.77 -8.05
N ASN A 152 -11.27 4.25 -8.70
CA ASN A 152 -11.26 4.72 -10.08
C ASN A 152 -10.92 6.21 -10.19
N SER A 153 -10.63 6.87 -9.06
CA SER A 153 -10.23 8.27 -9.04
C SER A 153 -8.77 8.41 -9.46
N ARG A 154 -8.46 9.56 -10.04
CA ARG A 154 -7.08 9.97 -10.28
C ARG A 154 -6.28 9.92 -8.99
N SER A 155 -5.06 9.36 -9.07
CA SER A 155 -4.14 9.26 -7.94
C SER A 155 -2.72 9.64 -8.34
N PHE A 156 -1.89 9.97 -7.35
CA PHE A 156 -0.54 10.48 -7.56
C PHE A 156 0.48 9.78 -6.68
N ALA A 157 1.65 9.44 -7.25
CA ALA A 157 2.82 8.95 -6.53
C ALA A 157 3.99 9.93 -6.69
N PRO A 158 4.20 10.87 -5.75
CA PRO A 158 5.21 11.91 -5.85
C PRO A 158 6.61 11.42 -5.44
N GLY A 159 7.64 12.07 -6.00
CA GLY A 159 9.03 11.87 -5.60
C GLY A 159 9.70 10.67 -6.31
N ILE A 160 9.29 10.34 -7.52
CA ILE A 160 9.98 9.33 -8.33
C ILE A 160 11.28 9.90 -8.91
N THR A 161 12.26 9.01 -9.09
CA THR A 161 13.55 9.34 -9.73
C THR A 161 13.97 8.21 -10.65
N VAL A 162 14.46 8.58 -11.83
CA VAL A 162 15.08 7.68 -12.81
C VAL A 162 16.33 8.36 -13.36
N ASP A 163 17.49 7.81 -13.04
CA ASP A 163 18.80 8.26 -13.49
C ASP A 163 19.76 7.06 -13.58
N SER A 164 21.08 7.32 -13.70
CA SER A 164 22.10 6.26 -13.77
C SER A 164 22.19 5.43 -12.48
N SER A 165 21.84 6.00 -11.31
CA SER A 165 21.92 5.35 -9.99
C SER A 165 20.60 4.80 -9.49
N THR A 166 19.49 5.26 -10.06
CA THR A 166 18.15 4.98 -9.53
C THR A 166 17.20 4.61 -10.67
N ARG A 167 16.42 3.55 -10.46
CA ARG A 167 15.30 3.17 -11.33
C ARG A 167 13.98 3.30 -10.58
N THR A 168 12.92 3.54 -11.31
CA THR A 168 11.54 3.52 -10.78
C THR A 168 10.71 2.52 -11.56
N ASN A 169 10.01 1.66 -10.83
CA ASN A 169 8.93 0.84 -11.37
C ASN A 169 7.59 1.41 -10.91
N ILE A 170 6.60 1.36 -11.78
CA ILE A 170 5.21 1.69 -11.46
C ILE A 170 4.36 0.45 -11.63
N GLY A 171 3.39 0.27 -10.77
CA GLY A 171 2.52 -0.90 -10.83
C GLY A 171 1.11 -0.59 -10.36
N CYS A 172 0.16 -1.41 -10.81
CA CYS A 172 -1.21 -1.38 -10.38
C CYS A 172 -1.78 -2.80 -10.24
N PHE A 173 -2.78 -2.93 -9.38
CA PHE A 173 -3.58 -4.13 -9.17
C PHE A 173 -5.05 -3.79 -9.43
N ASP A 174 -5.70 -4.55 -10.32
CA ASP A 174 -7.13 -4.42 -10.61
C ASP A 174 -7.98 -4.98 -9.48
N GLN A 175 -8.77 -4.14 -8.86
CA GLN A 175 -9.73 -4.53 -7.83
C GLN A 175 -11.18 -4.51 -8.31
N SER A 176 -11.43 -4.07 -9.55
CA SER A 176 -12.77 -4.10 -10.14
C SER A 176 -13.21 -5.53 -10.48
N GLY A 177 -12.26 -6.41 -10.78
CA GLY A 177 -12.51 -7.76 -11.26
C GLY A 177 -12.95 -7.84 -12.73
N ALA A 178 -12.99 -6.70 -13.43
CA ALA A 178 -13.39 -6.62 -14.84
C ALA A 178 -12.21 -6.43 -15.81
N GLY A 179 -11.02 -6.18 -15.26
CA GLY A 179 -9.86 -5.71 -16.00
C GLY A 179 -9.82 -4.18 -16.09
N ASN A 180 -8.62 -3.65 -16.27
CA ASN A 180 -8.41 -2.21 -16.17
C ASN A 180 -7.35 -1.72 -17.16
N SER A 181 -7.50 -0.50 -17.63
CA SER A 181 -6.49 0.22 -18.36
C SER A 181 -6.10 1.47 -17.56
N VAL A 182 -4.90 1.47 -17.01
CA VAL A 182 -4.40 2.58 -16.20
C VAL A 182 -3.42 3.39 -17.03
N LYS A 183 -3.77 4.64 -17.35
CA LYS A 183 -2.83 5.58 -17.94
C LYS A 183 -1.97 6.19 -16.84
N ALA A 184 -0.67 5.95 -16.88
CA ALA A 184 0.31 6.57 -15.99
C ALA A 184 1.04 7.68 -16.74
N THR A 185 0.89 8.93 -16.28
CA THR A 185 1.57 10.10 -16.83
C THR A 185 2.71 10.49 -15.90
N ILE A 186 3.93 10.48 -16.43
CA ILE A 186 5.14 10.90 -15.70
C ILE A 186 5.27 12.40 -15.86
N LEU A 187 5.30 13.11 -14.75
CA LEU A 187 5.43 14.57 -14.67
C LEU A 187 6.80 14.95 -14.11
N ASP A 188 7.30 16.11 -14.49
CA ASP A 188 8.50 16.70 -13.93
C ASP A 188 8.34 17.06 -12.43
N ASN A 189 9.38 17.59 -11.81
CA ASN A 189 9.38 18.03 -10.42
C ASN A 189 8.47 19.24 -10.14
N THR A 190 8.01 19.92 -11.17
CA THR A 190 7.02 21.02 -11.03
C THR A 190 5.58 20.50 -11.12
N GLY A 191 5.38 19.26 -11.56
CA GLY A 191 4.08 18.67 -11.81
C GLY A 191 3.33 19.24 -13.02
N LYS A 192 4.00 20.03 -13.86
CA LYS A 192 3.39 20.74 -14.99
C LYS A 192 3.77 20.18 -16.35
N GLN A 193 4.97 19.66 -16.49
CA GLN A 193 5.45 19.12 -17.76
C GLN A 193 5.33 17.60 -17.78
N THR A 194 4.66 17.08 -18.82
CA THR A 194 4.66 15.64 -19.09
C THR A 194 5.98 15.24 -19.71
N ILE A 195 6.70 14.31 -19.04
CA ILE A 195 7.97 13.74 -19.49
C ILE A 195 7.74 12.45 -20.27
N GLY A 196 6.72 11.70 -19.89
CA GLY A 196 6.38 10.43 -20.53
C GLY A 196 5.00 9.92 -20.14
N THR A 197 4.55 8.90 -20.84
CA THR A 197 3.28 8.22 -20.55
C THR A 197 3.46 6.72 -20.74
N VAL A 198 2.88 5.95 -19.85
CA VAL A 198 2.85 4.48 -19.88
C VAL A 198 1.40 4.04 -19.66
N THR A 199 0.97 2.99 -20.36
CA THR A 199 -0.33 2.35 -20.10
C THR A 199 -0.09 0.98 -19.48
N LEU A 200 -0.66 0.76 -18.29
CA LEU A 200 -0.71 -0.55 -17.66
C LEU A 200 -2.06 -1.19 -17.99
N ASN A 201 -2.03 -2.24 -18.79
CA ASN A 201 -3.21 -3.06 -19.05
C ASN A 201 -3.24 -4.19 -18.01
N LEU A 202 -4.31 -4.26 -17.25
CA LEU A 202 -4.53 -5.23 -16.20
C LEU A 202 -5.61 -6.22 -16.65
N ALA A 203 -5.34 -7.50 -16.56
CA ALA A 203 -6.36 -8.52 -16.68
C ALA A 203 -7.38 -8.38 -15.54
N ALA A 204 -8.55 -9.00 -15.66
CA ALA A 204 -9.54 -9.07 -14.58
C ALA A 204 -8.89 -9.62 -13.30
N ASN A 205 -8.91 -8.85 -12.21
CA ASN A 205 -8.15 -9.09 -10.98
C ASN A 205 -6.63 -9.21 -11.19
N GLY A 206 -6.09 -8.70 -12.29
CA GLY A 206 -4.67 -8.82 -12.63
C GLY A 206 -3.82 -7.77 -11.92
N TRP A 207 -2.54 -8.09 -11.81
CA TRP A 207 -1.50 -7.21 -11.34
C TRP A 207 -0.49 -6.98 -12.47
N ASN A 208 0.02 -5.77 -12.63
CA ASN A 208 1.08 -5.48 -13.58
C ASN A 208 2.02 -4.42 -13.03
N GLN A 209 3.30 -4.55 -13.37
CA GLN A 209 4.35 -3.60 -13.03
C GLN A 209 5.28 -3.42 -14.23
N THR A 210 5.72 -2.16 -14.46
CA THR A 210 6.61 -1.81 -15.57
C THR A 210 7.62 -0.74 -15.14
N PRO A 211 8.82 -0.71 -15.73
CA PRO A 211 9.77 0.35 -15.46
C PRO A 211 9.32 1.69 -16.08
N VAL A 212 9.68 2.78 -15.42
CA VAL A 212 9.66 4.12 -16.01
C VAL A 212 10.96 4.31 -16.79
N ASN A 213 10.86 4.51 -18.10
CA ASN A 213 12.02 4.65 -18.99
C ASN A 213 12.47 6.10 -19.20
N SER A 214 11.65 7.07 -18.80
CA SER A 214 11.97 8.49 -18.93
C SER A 214 12.85 8.95 -17.77
N ILE A 215 13.94 9.66 -18.07
CA ILE A 215 14.78 10.29 -17.04
C ILE A 215 13.95 11.36 -16.32
N VAL A 216 13.93 11.27 -15.02
CA VAL A 216 13.18 12.19 -14.16
C VAL A 216 13.87 12.32 -12.80
N SER A 217 13.92 13.53 -12.26
CA SER A 217 14.47 13.81 -10.93
C SER A 217 13.37 14.38 -10.05
N ASN A 218 13.03 13.64 -8.98
CA ASN A 218 12.01 14.04 -8.01
C ASN A 218 10.65 14.41 -8.66
N GLY A 219 10.27 13.66 -9.69
CA GLY A 219 9.02 13.88 -10.42
C GLY A 219 7.81 13.22 -9.74
N ASN A 220 6.73 13.15 -10.48
CA ASN A 220 5.46 12.59 -10.01
C ASN A 220 4.88 11.65 -11.07
N VAL A 221 4.18 10.61 -10.63
CA VAL A 221 3.32 9.80 -11.51
C VAL A 221 1.86 10.10 -11.19
N GLN A 222 1.13 10.50 -12.21
CA GLN A 222 -0.32 10.58 -12.19
C GLN A 222 -0.89 9.30 -12.78
N PHE A 223 -1.75 8.61 -12.06
CA PHE A 223 -2.49 7.44 -12.52
C PHE A 223 -3.94 7.82 -12.78
N ASP A 224 -4.42 7.49 -13.99
CA ASP A 224 -5.82 7.64 -14.40
C ASP A 224 -6.36 6.24 -14.76
N PRO A 225 -6.89 5.48 -13.78
CA PRO A 225 -7.46 4.16 -14.01
C PRO A 225 -8.85 4.26 -14.65
N SER A 226 -9.19 3.29 -15.51
CA SER A 226 -10.54 3.20 -16.09
C SER A 226 -11.57 2.63 -15.13
N ASP A 227 -11.13 1.90 -14.09
CA ASP A 227 -11.96 1.31 -13.04
C ASP A 227 -11.14 1.17 -11.74
N ALA A 228 -11.72 0.62 -10.67
CA ALA A 228 -11.07 0.51 -9.36
C ALA A 228 -9.72 -0.22 -9.43
N ALA A 229 -8.65 0.47 -9.06
CA ALA A 229 -7.30 -0.05 -9.00
C ALA A 229 -6.53 0.49 -7.79
N VAL A 230 -5.54 -0.28 -7.33
CA VAL A 230 -4.52 0.18 -6.39
C VAL A 230 -3.24 0.38 -7.17
N CYS A 231 -2.73 1.62 -7.20
CA CYS A 231 -1.52 1.96 -7.92
C CYS A 231 -0.40 2.42 -6.97
N TYR A 232 0.85 2.28 -7.44
CA TYR A 232 2.03 2.61 -6.65
C TYR A 232 3.24 2.87 -7.55
N ALA A 233 4.30 3.43 -6.95
CA ALA A 233 5.64 3.45 -7.51
C ALA A 233 6.64 2.82 -6.54
N VAL A 234 7.72 2.23 -7.06
CA VAL A 234 8.86 1.75 -6.28
C VAL A 234 10.13 2.36 -6.86
N VAL A 235 10.80 3.18 -6.08
CA VAL A 235 12.10 3.79 -6.42
C VAL A 235 13.19 2.92 -5.84
N VAL A 236 14.14 2.45 -6.65
CA VAL A 236 15.14 1.46 -6.26
C VAL A 236 16.54 1.97 -6.60
N ASP A 237 17.43 1.91 -5.62
CA ASP A 237 18.86 2.13 -5.81
C ASP A 237 19.49 0.99 -6.64
N ASN A 238 20.19 1.32 -7.73
CA ASN A 238 20.71 0.33 -8.66
C ASN A 238 21.92 -0.45 -8.11
N ALA A 239 22.65 0.11 -7.13
CA ALA A 239 23.81 -0.53 -6.56
C ALA A 239 23.45 -1.52 -5.45
N THR A 240 22.44 -1.21 -4.66
CA THR A 240 22.08 -1.98 -3.45
C THR A 240 20.81 -2.80 -3.62
N ASN A 241 19.91 -2.42 -4.54
CA ASN A 241 18.52 -2.86 -4.63
C ASN A 241 17.67 -2.50 -3.40
N ASP A 242 18.14 -1.57 -2.56
CA ASP A 242 17.30 -0.99 -1.53
C ASP A 242 16.24 -0.10 -2.17
N GLY A 243 15.02 -0.13 -1.64
CA GLY A 243 13.89 0.50 -2.30
C GLY A 243 13.00 1.33 -1.39
N ARG A 244 12.30 2.27 -2.01
CA ARG A 244 11.25 3.07 -1.37
C ARG A 244 9.95 2.87 -2.11
N PHE A 245 8.95 2.36 -1.41
CA PHE A 245 7.58 2.23 -1.91
C PHE A 245 6.83 3.55 -1.74
N ILE A 246 6.04 3.92 -2.74
CA ILE A 246 5.20 5.11 -2.75
C ILE A 246 3.79 4.68 -3.14
N SER A 247 2.87 4.63 -2.18
CA SER A 247 1.44 4.43 -2.49
C SER A 247 0.93 5.63 -3.27
N ALA A 248 0.18 5.39 -4.34
CA ALA A 248 -0.54 6.47 -4.99
C ALA A 248 -1.69 6.95 -4.10
N ALA A 249 -1.73 8.25 -3.86
CA ALA A 249 -2.77 8.91 -3.10
C ALA A 249 -3.83 9.49 -4.02
N GLU A 250 -5.11 9.25 -3.69
CA GLU A 250 -6.22 9.82 -4.46
C GLU A 250 -6.26 11.34 -4.34
N TYR A 251 -6.58 11.97 -5.45
CA TYR A 251 -6.99 13.37 -5.48
C TYR A 251 -8.51 13.45 -5.46
N LYS A 252 -9.04 14.00 -4.39
CA LYS A 252 -10.47 14.37 -4.26
C LYS A 252 -10.54 15.89 -4.29
N PRO A 253 -11.10 16.48 -5.36
CA PRO A 253 -11.27 17.94 -5.46
C PRO A 253 -12.24 18.49 -4.43
#